data_cbc8e0276a4539939da8cee7db3043bb
#
_entry.id   cbc8e0276a4539939da8cee7db3043bb
#
_cell.length_a   1.000
_cell.length_b   1.000
_cell.length_c   1.000
_cell.angle_alpha   90.00
_cell.angle_beta   90.00
_cell.angle_gamma   90.00
#
_symmetry.space_group_name_H-M   'P 1'
#
loop_
_entity.id
_entity.type
_entity.pdbx_description
1 polymer ?
#
loop_
_entity_poly.entity_id
_entity_poly.type
_entity_poly.pdbx_seq_one_letter_code
_entity_poly.pdbx_strand_id
1 'polypeptide(L)'
;MNTQQMIATVEKSIAEKTEAVNQIMAEALGAGETPNEEQEAKIKSLEAEITVLETNLERLKKIQAGAEKAAQTAKPAAPAVIDSANLRDNGQEKGIGFAQIARVKMLMQHSARKDGVMLNPLQAAKALGYSDRIAQTVEKAVLGTTTDTGFAAPLVEPKVYAQEFIELLRNANVFAQISGYRNVPFNVKINAQLTGGTSQWVGEGKAKPLTNPTYGHVDIKEHKLAAITVYTDELLRRADPAIDKLVLDDLIKSTADLINKTFLDDAAQTDARPAGIMNGATKITSTGTTADKVEADLLSLIGTFADANLSTDNSYLLMSETRAMQLALLRDALGNAYFHGMNFAGTRSLLGLPVVTSQAVGDKIVLVKASELLVAQDGGVDVSYSDQATLTDGSTEHRLWQENKAAVRVEKYITWAKRRPIAAAYIQY
;
A
#
# COMPACT_ATOMS: atom_id res chain seq x y z
N MET A 1 -8.96 -20.72 33.16
CA MET A 1 -8.37 -20.14 34.40
C MET A 1 -7.29 -19.16 33.97
N ASN A 2 -7.29 -17.95 34.53
CA ASN A 2 -6.23 -16.95 34.25
C ASN A 2 -4.95 -17.34 35.00
N THR A 3 -3.77 -16.99 34.47
CA THR A 3 -2.46 -17.31 35.05
C THR A 3 -2.34 -16.92 36.52
N GLN A 4 -2.92 -15.76 36.91
CA GLN A 4 -3.02 -15.33 38.31
C GLN A 4 -3.84 -16.29 39.20
N GLN A 5 -4.94 -16.81 38.69
CA GLN A 5 -5.76 -17.77 39.39
C GLN A 5 -5.03 -19.13 39.57
N MET A 6 -4.23 -19.53 38.56
CA MET A 6 -3.39 -20.74 38.67
C MET A 6 -2.28 -20.55 39.71
N ILE A 7 -1.61 -19.40 39.74
CA ILE A 7 -0.60 -19.09 40.76
C ILE A 7 -1.20 -19.15 42.16
N ALA A 8 -2.34 -18.47 42.37
CA ALA A 8 -3.01 -18.47 43.67
C ALA A 8 -3.45 -19.88 44.13
N THR A 9 -3.89 -20.73 43.20
CA THR A 9 -4.27 -22.12 43.51
C THR A 9 -3.06 -22.94 43.89
N VAL A 10 -1.93 -22.81 43.20
CA VAL A 10 -0.69 -23.53 43.50
C VAL A 10 -0.08 -23.07 44.82
N GLU A 11 -0.07 -21.76 45.10
CA GLU A 11 0.40 -21.18 46.37
C GLU A 11 -0.45 -21.70 47.57
N LYS A 12 -1.77 -21.79 47.40
CA LYS A 12 -2.66 -22.37 48.40
C LYS A 12 -2.37 -23.82 48.65
N SER A 13 -2.14 -24.61 47.59
CA SER A 13 -1.82 -26.05 47.75
C SER A 13 -0.46 -26.27 48.42
N ILE A 14 0.54 -25.40 48.18
CA ILE A 14 1.83 -25.44 48.88
C ILE A 14 1.64 -25.16 50.37
N ALA A 15 0.86 -24.11 50.72
CA ALA A 15 0.59 -23.74 52.09
C ALA A 15 -0.13 -24.85 52.88
N GLU A 16 -1.16 -25.46 52.27
CA GLU A 16 -1.91 -26.58 52.89
C GLU A 16 -1.00 -27.79 53.14
N LYS A 17 -0.10 -28.14 52.20
CA LYS A 17 0.84 -29.26 52.39
C LYS A 17 1.93 -28.96 53.40
N THR A 18 2.44 -27.71 53.42
CA THR A 18 3.41 -27.25 54.42
C THR A 18 2.81 -27.27 55.84
N GLU A 19 1.55 -26.91 55.98
CA GLU A 19 0.85 -26.96 57.23
C GLU A 19 0.64 -28.42 57.68
N ALA A 20 0.35 -29.35 56.77
CA ALA A 20 0.26 -30.77 57.08
C ALA A 20 1.60 -31.36 57.55
N VAL A 21 2.72 -30.96 56.94
CA VAL A 21 4.06 -31.34 57.41
C VAL A 21 4.33 -30.83 58.81
N ASN A 22 4.01 -29.57 59.09
CA ASN A 22 4.19 -28.94 60.38
C ASN A 22 3.31 -29.58 61.45
N GLN A 23 2.09 -29.99 61.15
CA GLN A 23 1.21 -30.69 62.06
C GLN A 23 1.77 -32.07 62.44
N ILE A 24 2.26 -32.87 61.48
CA ILE A 24 2.87 -34.16 61.74
C ILE A 24 4.14 -34.01 62.62
N MET A 25 4.95 -32.98 62.34
CA MET A 25 6.13 -32.66 63.16
C MET A 25 5.75 -32.20 64.57
N ALA A 26 4.70 -31.39 64.73
CA ALA A 26 4.22 -30.91 66.03
C ALA A 26 3.63 -32.04 66.88
N GLU A 27 2.93 -32.98 66.28
CA GLU A 27 2.40 -34.18 66.97
C GLU A 27 3.52 -35.04 67.49
N ALA A 28 4.57 -35.27 66.70
CA ALA A 28 5.71 -36.08 67.13
C ALA A 28 6.52 -35.42 68.26
N LEU A 29 6.85 -34.13 68.09
CA LEU A 29 7.60 -33.29 69.05
C LEU A 29 6.79 -33.01 70.33
N GLY A 30 5.46 -32.90 70.27
CA GLY A 30 4.56 -32.66 71.40
C GLY A 30 4.50 -33.95 72.32
N ALA A 31 4.74 -35.13 71.77
CA ALA A 31 4.86 -36.36 72.51
C ALA A 31 6.26 -36.59 73.09
N GLY A 32 7.23 -35.74 72.78
CA GLY A 32 8.64 -35.84 73.21
C GLY A 32 9.43 -36.92 72.41
N GLU A 33 8.90 -37.38 71.31
CA GLU A 33 9.49 -38.46 70.46
C GLU A 33 9.87 -37.90 69.11
N THR A 34 10.79 -38.55 68.38
CA THR A 34 11.06 -38.25 66.97
C THR A 34 9.99 -38.90 66.06
N PRO A 35 9.66 -38.35 64.88
CA PRO A 35 8.69 -38.96 63.99
C PRO A 35 8.99 -40.43 63.69
N ASN A 36 7.97 -41.29 63.75
CA ASN A 36 8.11 -42.70 63.45
C ASN A 36 8.27 -42.93 61.93
N GLU A 37 8.64 -44.16 61.51
CA GLU A 37 8.93 -44.45 60.09
C GLU A 37 7.74 -44.11 59.14
N GLU A 38 6.49 -44.27 59.59
CA GLU A 38 5.31 -43.92 58.78
C GLU A 38 5.11 -42.41 58.65
N GLN A 39 5.39 -41.65 59.71
CA GLN A 39 5.35 -40.18 59.72
C GLN A 39 6.48 -39.61 58.88
N GLU A 40 7.70 -40.17 58.96
CA GLU A 40 8.81 -39.78 58.09
C GLU A 40 8.53 -40.04 56.59
N ALA A 41 7.90 -41.18 56.26
CA ALA A 41 7.52 -41.48 54.88
C ALA A 41 6.48 -40.51 54.36
N LYS A 42 5.50 -40.09 55.18
CA LYS A 42 4.51 -39.06 54.82
C LYS A 42 5.14 -37.71 54.65
N ILE A 43 6.05 -37.29 55.52
CA ILE A 43 6.78 -36.02 55.41
C ILE A 43 7.55 -35.98 54.11
N LYS A 44 8.35 -37.01 53.78
CA LYS A 44 9.11 -37.10 52.51
C LYS A 44 8.22 -37.05 51.28
N SER A 45 7.05 -37.70 51.34
CA SER A 45 6.07 -37.63 50.24
C SER A 45 5.53 -36.22 50.05
N LEU A 46 5.13 -35.53 51.11
CA LEU A 46 4.62 -34.16 51.07
C LEU A 46 5.70 -33.19 50.62
N GLU A 47 6.94 -33.33 51.09
CA GLU A 47 8.07 -32.49 50.65
C GLU A 47 8.39 -32.63 49.16
N ALA A 48 8.33 -33.88 48.64
CA ALA A 48 8.49 -34.13 47.21
C ALA A 48 7.39 -33.45 46.39
N GLU A 49 6.15 -33.52 46.84
CA GLU A 49 5.03 -32.84 46.20
C GLU A 49 5.15 -31.31 46.26
N ILE A 50 5.61 -30.74 47.38
CA ILE A 50 5.88 -29.31 47.54
C ILE A 50 6.94 -28.86 46.53
N THR A 51 8.05 -29.61 46.40
CA THR A 51 9.13 -29.30 45.46
C THR A 51 8.64 -29.25 44.01
N VAL A 52 7.75 -30.19 43.62
CA VAL A 52 7.12 -30.18 42.27
C VAL A 52 6.21 -28.97 42.09
N LEU A 53 5.42 -28.60 43.11
CA LEU A 53 4.53 -27.45 43.04
C LEU A 53 5.31 -26.13 43.01
N GLU A 54 6.41 -25.99 43.73
CA GLU A 54 7.31 -24.83 43.70
C GLU A 54 7.95 -24.66 42.30
N THR A 55 8.40 -25.76 41.69
CA THR A 55 8.92 -25.73 40.32
C THR A 55 7.87 -25.24 39.33
N ASN A 56 6.64 -25.68 39.49
CA ASN A 56 5.52 -25.23 38.64
C ASN A 56 5.15 -23.77 38.90
N LEU A 57 5.20 -23.34 40.16
CA LEU A 57 4.99 -21.95 40.56
C LEU A 57 6.01 -21.00 39.91
N GLU A 58 7.30 -21.38 39.92
CA GLU A 58 8.35 -20.62 39.23
C GLU A 58 8.10 -20.50 37.71
N ARG A 59 7.67 -21.59 37.08
CA ARG A 59 7.30 -21.59 35.66
C ARG A 59 6.14 -20.62 35.36
N LEU A 60 5.09 -20.65 36.20
CA LEU A 60 3.94 -19.75 36.05
C LEU A 60 4.31 -18.30 36.29
N LYS A 61 5.16 -18.00 37.29
CA LYS A 61 5.68 -16.65 37.55
C LYS A 61 6.54 -16.11 36.38
N LYS A 62 7.36 -16.98 35.75
CA LYS A 62 8.12 -16.60 34.53
C LYS A 62 7.20 -16.30 33.36
N ILE A 63 6.12 -17.07 33.18
CA ILE A 63 5.12 -16.81 32.14
C ILE A 63 4.41 -15.48 32.38
N GLN A 64 4.02 -15.20 33.64
CA GLN A 64 3.38 -13.95 34.01
C GLN A 64 4.31 -12.75 33.80
N ALA A 65 5.56 -12.81 34.25
CA ALA A 65 6.55 -11.76 34.06
C ALA A 65 6.86 -11.52 32.56
N GLY A 66 6.83 -12.57 31.75
CA GLY A 66 6.92 -12.47 30.28
C GLY A 66 5.72 -11.74 29.68
N ALA A 67 4.51 -12.05 30.14
CA ALA A 67 3.29 -11.41 29.69
C ALA A 67 3.21 -9.93 30.15
N GLU A 68 3.66 -9.61 31.37
CA GLU A 68 3.72 -8.25 31.88
C GLU A 68 4.79 -7.38 31.17
N LYS A 69 5.95 -7.95 30.85
CA LYS A 69 6.94 -7.29 29.99
C LYS A 69 6.41 -7.05 28.58
N ALA A 70 5.71 -8.00 28.02
CA ALA A 70 5.05 -7.84 26.71
C ALA A 70 3.94 -6.77 26.77
N ALA A 71 3.20 -6.64 27.88
CA ALA A 71 2.19 -5.62 28.08
C ALA A 71 2.77 -4.21 28.33
N GLN A 72 3.92 -4.09 29.00
CA GLN A 72 4.60 -2.81 29.25
C GLN A 72 5.36 -2.28 28.02
N THR A 73 5.75 -3.16 27.10
CA THR A 73 6.29 -2.77 25.77
C THR A 73 5.20 -2.50 24.74
N ALA A 74 3.94 -2.83 25.02
CA ALA A 74 2.80 -2.43 24.21
C ALA A 74 2.45 -0.96 24.49
N LYS A 75 3.09 -0.02 23.76
CA LYS A 75 2.49 1.29 23.50
C LYS A 75 1.07 1.07 22.95
N PRO A 76 0.09 1.96 23.29
CA PRO A 76 -1.24 1.86 22.68
C PRO A 76 -1.06 1.83 21.16
N ALA A 77 -1.49 0.74 20.55
CA ALA A 77 -1.32 0.48 19.14
C ALA A 77 -2.07 1.56 18.35
N ALA A 78 -1.32 2.47 17.75
CA ALA A 78 -1.67 2.90 16.42
C ALA A 78 -1.99 1.63 15.60
N PRO A 79 -3.00 1.63 14.70
CA PRO A 79 -3.42 0.43 13.97
C PRO A 79 -2.16 -0.26 13.46
N ALA A 80 -2.01 -1.52 13.80
CA ALA A 80 -0.80 -2.28 13.55
C ALA A 80 -0.47 -2.16 12.06
N VAL A 81 0.54 -1.37 11.75
CA VAL A 81 1.28 -1.49 10.51
C VAL A 81 1.91 -2.87 10.63
N ILE A 82 1.29 -3.85 9.98
CA ILE A 82 1.86 -5.19 9.85
C ILE A 82 3.18 -4.95 9.13
N ASP A 83 4.28 -5.12 9.86
CA ASP A 83 5.60 -4.96 9.30
C ASP A 83 5.76 -6.02 8.20
N SER A 84 5.64 -5.57 6.95
CA SER A 84 5.78 -6.40 5.75
C SER A 84 7.14 -7.14 5.72
N ALA A 85 8.12 -6.66 6.49
CA ALA A 85 9.43 -7.30 6.61
C ALA A 85 9.38 -8.67 7.29
N ASN A 86 8.45 -8.90 8.22
CA ASN A 86 8.29 -10.19 8.92
C ASN A 86 7.46 -11.21 8.12
N LEU A 87 6.85 -10.79 7.01
CA LEU A 87 6.03 -11.64 6.15
C LEU A 87 6.80 -12.15 4.92
N ARG A 88 8.07 -11.77 4.77
CA ARG A 88 8.89 -12.21 3.64
C ARG A 88 9.38 -13.63 3.85
N ASP A 89 9.31 -14.41 2.80
CA ASP A 89 10.05 -15.66 2.70
C ASP A 89 11.55 -15.29 2.58
N ASN A 90 12.38 -15.85 3.44
CA ASN A 90 13.81 -15.54 3.64
C ASN A 90 14.51 -14.99 2.38
N GLY A 91 14.68 -13.67 2.27
CA GLY A 91 15.52 -13.02 1.27
C GLY A 91 14.84 -12.65 -0.06
N GLN A 92 13.53 -12.81 -0.20
CA GLN A 92 12.84 -12.40 -1.43
C GLN A 92 12.60 -10.89 -1.50
N GLU A 93 12.73 -10.31 -2.71
CA GLU A 93 12.40 -8.91 -2.97
C GLU A 93 10.91 -8.64 -2.78
N LYS A 94 10.55 -7.39 -2.44
CA LYS A 94 9.13 -6.96 -2.29
C LYS A 94 8.34 -7.25 -3.56
N GLY A 95 7.11 -7.75 -3.42
CA GLY A 95 6.18 -7.99 -4.51
C GLY A 95 6.35 -9.32 -5.24
N ILE A 96 7.47 -10.03 -5.10
CA ILE A 96 7.67 -11.35 -5.72
C ILE A 96 6.60 -12.34 -5.26
N GLY A 97 6.20 -12.30 -3.99
CA GLY A 97 5.13 -13.14 -3.46
C GLY A 97 3.80 -12.96 -4.22
N PHE A 98 3.49 -11.75 -4.69
CA PHE A 98 2.31 -11.51 -5.52
C PHE A 98 2.43 -12.22 -6.89
N ALA A 99 3.58 -12.13 -7.56
CA ALA A 99 3.83 -12.82 -8.82
C ALA A 99 3.78 -14.36 -8.65
N GLN A 100 4.32 -14.89 -7.54
CA GLN A 100 4.26 -16.30 -7.22
C GLN A 100 2.82 -16.79 -7.01
N ILE A 101 1.99 -16.04 -6.30
CA ILE A 101 0.55 -16.32 -6.15
C ILE A 101 -0.14 -16.33 -7.52
N ALA A 102 0.14 -15.35 -8.37
CA ALA A 102 -0.40 -15.31 -9.71
C ALA A 102 -0.03 -16.56 -10.52
N ARG A 103 1.24 -16.97 -10.49
CA ARG A 103 1.72 -18.19 -11.19
C ARG A 103 1.14 -19.48 -10.63
N VAL A 104 0.99 -19.61 -9.31
CA VAL A 104 0.33 -20.80 -8.71
C VAL A 104 -1.12 -20.90 -9.19
N LYS A 105 -1.87 -19.79 -9.19
CA LYS A 105 -3.24 -19.75 -9.72
C LYS A 105 -3.30 -20.12 -11.20
N MET A 106 -2.33 -19.63 -11.99
CA MET A 106 -2.21 -20.01 -13.41
C MET A 106 -2.00 -21.51 -13.59
N LEU A 107 -1.04 -22.10 -12.87
CA LEU A 107 -0.73 -23.53 -12.96
C LEU A 107 -1.91 -24.39 -12.53
N MET A 108 -2.64 -24.02 -11.48
CA MET A 108 -3.84 -24.72 -11.01
C MET A 108 -4.93 -24.73 -12.08
N GLN A 109 -5.22 -23.59 -12.68
CA GLN A 109 -6.26 -23.47 -13.72
C GLN A 109 -5.85 -24.17 -15.00
N HIS A 110 -4.57 -24.08 -15.38
CA HIS A 110 -4.03 -24.78 -16.52
C HIS A 110 -4.14 -26.31 -16.36
N SER A 111 -3.75 -26.87 -15.22
CA SER A 111 -3.86 -28.32 -14.96
C SER A 111 -5.30 -28.79 -14.91
N ALA A 112 -6.21 -28.02 -14.31
CA ALA A 112 -7.64 -28.35 -14.29
C ALA A 112 -8.23 -28.49 -15.68
N ARG A 113 -7.76 -27.71 -16.65
CA ARG A 113 -8.26 -27.68 -18.02
C ARG A 113 -7.58 -28.70 -18.93
N LYS A 114 -6.26 -28.85 -18.83
CA LYS A 114 -5.48 -29.71 -19.72
C LYS A 114 -5.49 -31.17 -19.31
N ASP A 115 -5.38 -31.43 -18.02
CA ASP A 115 -5.27 -32.76 -17.45
C ASP A 115 -6.60 -33.24 -16.82
N GLY A 116 -7.61 -32.38 -16.81
CA GLY A 116 -8.92 -32.64 -16.15
C GLY A 116 -8.84 -32.73 -14.62
N VAL A 117 -7.66 -32.52 -14.04
CA VAL A 117 -7.40 -32.61 -12.60
C VAL A 117 -6.95 -31.24 -12.09
N MET A 118 -7.74 -30.64 -11.24
CA MET A 118 -7.34 -29.39 -10.56
C MET A 118 -6.27 -29.69 -9.53
N LEU A 119 -5.05 -29.23 -9.77
CA LEU A 119 -3.98 -29.31 -8.75
C LEU A 119 -4.40 -28.55 -7.50
N ASN A 120 -4.12 -29.14 -6.32
CA ASN A 120 -4.24 -28.42 -5.06
C ASN A 120 -3.19 -27.29 -5.03
N PRO A 121 -3.45 -26.12 -4.39
CA PRO A 121 -2.47 -25.04 -4.22
C PRO A 121 -1.10 -25.51 -3.74
N LEU A 122 -1.07 -26.48 -2.82
CA LEU A 122 0.18 -27.06 -2.30
C LEU A 122 0.96 -27.83 -3.37
N GLN A 123 0.28 -28.59 -4.21
CA GLN A 123 0.90 -29.34 -5.31
C GLN A 123 1.42 -28.38 -6.40
N ALA A 124 0.65 -27.37 -6.74
CA ALA A 124 1.03 -26.36 -7.72
C ALA A 124 2.23 -25.51 -7.23
N ALA A 125 2.24 -25.10 -5.97
CA ALA A 125 3.36 -24.37 -5.38
C ALA A 125 4.64 -25.23 -5.32
N LYS A 126 4.54 -26.48 -4.93
CA LYS A 126 5.67 -27.43 -4.94
C LYS A 126 6.20 -27.71 -6.33
N ALA A 127 5.36 -27.83 -7.34
CA ALA A 127 5.77 -27.99 -8.72
C ALA A 127 6.59 -26.81 -9.26
N LEU A 128 6.34 -25.61 -8.72
CA LEU A 128 7.08 -24.38 -9.02
C LEU A 128 8.25 -24.12 -8.05
N GLY A 129 8.49 -24.99 -7.06
CA GLY A 129 9.54 -24.80 -6.05
C GLY A 129 9.27 -23.69 -5.04
N TYR A 130 8.00 -23.29 -4.86
CA TYR A 130 7.61 -22.26 -3.91
C TYR A 130 7.34 -22.80 -2.52
N SER A 131 7.36 -21.92 -1.53
CA SER A 131 7.10 -22.27 -0.14
C SER A 131 5.65 -22.68 0.10
N ASP A 132 5.42 -23.52 1.10
CA ASP A 132 4.08 -23.96 1.54
C ASP A 132 3.21 -22.75 1.95
N ARG A 133 3.82 -21.65 2.35
CA ARG A 133 3.14 -20.40 2.71
C ARG A 133 2.41 -19.79 1.52
N ILE A 134 3.03 -19.74 0.35
CA ILE A 134 2.39 -19.28 -0.89
C ILE A 134 1.18 -20.16 -1.24
N ALA A 135 1.32 -21.48 -1.09
CA ALA A 135 0.23 -22.42 -1.28
C ALA A 135 -0.96 -22.15 -0.36
N GLN A 136 -0.71 -21.99 0.95
CA GLN A 136 -1.73 -21.66 1.94
C GLN A 136 -2.42 -20.33 1.65
N THR A 137 -1.68 -19.35 1.17
CA THR A 137 -2.22 -18.05 0.79
C THR A 137 -3.21 -18.17 -0.39
N VAL A 138 -2.88 -18.99 -1.38
CA VAL A 138 -3.75 -19.28 -2.52
C VAL A 138 -4.98 -20.09 -2.10
N GLU A 139 -4.81 -21.09 -1.23
CA GLU A 139 -5.92 -21.94 -0.71
C GLU A 139 -6.95 -21.09 0.05
N LYS A 140 -6.50 -20.22 0.92
CA LYS A 140 -7.37 -19.28 1.65
C LYS A 140 -8.11 -18.30 0.74
N ALA A 141 -7.50 -17.89 -0.37
CA ALA A 141 -8.12 -17.01 -1.35
C ALA A 141 -9.20 -17.72 -2.21
N VAL A 142 -9.12 -19.04 -2.36
CA VAL A 142 -10.07 -19.84 -3.17
C VAL A 142 -11.32 -20.26 -2.38
N LEU A 143 -11.20 -20.43 -1.06
CA LEU A 143 -12.28 -20.97 -0.20
C LEU A 143 -13.11 -19.90 0.53
N GLY A 144 -12.86 -18.62 0.31
CA GLY A 144 -13.52 -17.53 1.05
C GLY A 144 -14.96 -17.29 0.66
N THR A 145 -15.93 -17.78 1.46
CA THR A 145 -17.31 -17.25 1.49
C THR A 145 -17.40 -16.17 2.58
N THR A 146 -18.11 -15.08 2.29
CA THR A 146 -18.20 -13.85 3.08
C THR A 146 -18.99 -13.96 4.40
N THR A 147 -19.39 -15.17 4.82
CA THR A 147 -20.39 -15.35 5.90
C THR A 147 -19.81 -15.92 7.21
N ASP A 148 -18.52 -16.23 7.30
CA ASP A 148 -17.96 -16.88 8.49
C ASP A 148 -17.05 -15.93 9.27
N THR A 149 -17.49 -15.53 10.48
CA THR A 149 -16.78 -14.58 11.36
C THR A 149 -15.49 -15.15 11.98
N GLY A 150 -15.31 -16.46 11.98
CA GLY A 150 -14.06 -17.14 12.37
C GLY A 150 -12.98 -17.14 11.30
N PHE A 151 -13.34 -16.77 10.07
CA PHE A 151 -12.52 -16.91 8.87
C PHE A 151 -11.75 -15.63 8.48
N ALA A 152 -12.03 -14.49 9.10
CA ALA A 152 -11.46 -13.20 8.73
C ALA A 152 -9.97 -13.04 9.06
N ALA A 153 -9.42 -13.81 9.98
CA ALA A 153 -8.00 -13.74 10.37
C ALA A 153 -7.01 -14.19 9.26
N PRO A 154 -7.33 -15.19 8.41
CA PRO A 154 -6.45 -15.65 7.32
C PRO A 154 -6.42 -14.77 6.08
N LEU A 155 -7.34 -13.81 5.92
CA LEU A 155 -7.43 -12.90 4.77
C LEU A 155 -6.33 -11.81 4.73
N VAL A 156 -5.50 -11.74 5.76
CA VAL A 156 -4.47 -10.69 5.89
C VAL A 156 -3.31 -10.92 4.93
N GLU A 157 -2.88 -12.17 4.69
CA GLU A 157 -1.71 -12.47 3.85
C GLU A 157 -1.89 -12.12 2.36
N PRO A 158 -3.00 -12.47 1.68
CA PRO A 158 -3.22 -12.02 0.31
C PRO A 158 -3.26 -10.50 0.16
N LYS A 159 -3.80 -9.81 1.18
CA LYS A 159 -3.80 -8.34 1.22
C LYS A 159 -2.40 -7.75 1.36
N VAL A 160 -1.50 -8.40 2.10
CA VAL A 160 -0.12 -7.93 2.27
C VAL A 160 0.64 -7.99 0.94
N TYR A 161 0.58 -9.10 0.21
CA TYR A 161 1.22 -9.21 -1.10
C TYR A 161 0.60 -8.25 -2.13
N ALA A 162 -0.71 -8.06 -2.11
CA ALA A 162 -1.36 -7.06 -2.93
C ALA A 162 -0.92 -5.63 -2.55
N GLN A 163 -0.74 -5.34 -1.25
CA GLN A 163 -0.22 -4.05 -0.78
C GLN A 163 1.23 -3.83 -1.21
N GLU A 164 2.10 -4.85 -1.18
CA GLU A 164 3.46 -4.75 -1.70
C GLU A 164 3.48 -4.42 -3.21
N PHE A 165 2.63 -5.07 -4.00
CA PHE A 165 2.47 -4.74 -5.42
C PHE A 165 1.98 -3.31 -5.61
N ILE A 166 0.98 -2.87 -4.83
CA ILE A 166 0.45 -1.50 -4.88
C ILE A 166 1.53 -0.49 -4.49
N GLU A 167 2.37 -0.80 -3.51
CA GLU A 167 3.49 0.04 -3.11
C GLU A 167 4.53 0.18 -4.23
N LEU A 168 4.89 -0.93 -4.90
CA LEU A 168 5.79 -0.90 -6.06
C LEU A 168 5.18 -0.15 -7.24
N LEU A 169 3.90 -0.38 -7.54
CA LEU A 169 3.18 0.34 -8.56
C LEU A 169 3.09 1.85 -8.24
N ARG A 170 2.86 2.18 -6.97
CA ARG A 170 2.85 3.56 -6.51
C ARG A 170 4.22 4.21 -6.71
N ASN A 171 5.32 3.52 -6.42
CA ASN A 171 6.67 4.04 -6.63
C ASN A 171 7.02 4.22 -8.11
N ALA A 172 6.38 3.48 -9.01
CA ALA A 172 6.58 3.57 -10.45
C ALA A 172 5.76 4.67 -11.12
N ASN A 173 4.75 5.25 -10.45
CA ASN A 173 3.88 6.27 -11.02
C ASN A 173 4.13 7.66 -10.41
N VAL A 174 3.63 8.70 -11.11
CA VAL A 174 3.78 10.11 -10.71
C VAL A 174 3.11 10.39 -9.35
N PHE A 175 2.03 9.69 -8.98
CA PHE A 175 1.36 9.90 -7.70
C PHE A 175 2.23 9.57 -6.48
N ALA A 176 3.21 8.69 -6.63
CA ALA A 176 4.13 8.37 -5.54
C ALA A 176 5.04 9.54 -5.17
N GLN A 177 5.38 10.32 -6.19
CA GLN A 177 6.30 11.44 -6.04
C GLN A 177 5.56 12.73 -5.63
N ILE A 178 4.22 12.76 -5.77
CA ILE A 178 3.37 13.86 -5.32
C ILE A 178 2.78 13.50 -3.95
N SER A 179 3.08 14.29 -2.93
CA SER A 179 2.49 14.17 -1.60
C SER A 179 1.48 15.28 -1.33
N GLY A 180 0.56 15.06 -0.38
CA GLY A 180 -0.39 16.08 0.05
C GLY A 180 -1.71 16.14 -0.72
N TYR A 181 -1.98 15.19 -1.62
CA TYR A 181 -3.31 15.03 -2.21
C TYR A 181 -4.31 14.43 -1.20
N ARG A 182 -5.60 14.68 -1.42
CA ARG A 182 -6.66 14.23 -0.53
C ARG A 182 -7.23 12.89 -0.99
N ASN A 183 -7.12 11.87 -0.14
CA ASN A 183 -7.80 10.59 -0.39
C ASN A 183 -9.29 10.71 -0.08
N VAL A 184 -10.12 10.22 -1.00
CA VAL A 184 -11.58 10.23 -0.92
C VAL A 184 -12.13 8.86 -1.32
N PRO A 185 -13.30 8.45 -0.83
CA PRO A 185 -13.96 7.23 -1.32
C PRO A 185 -14.50 7.40 -2.74
N PHE A 186 -14.77 6.28 -3.42
CA PHE A 186 -15.46 6.27 -4.71
C PHE A 186 -16.93 6.69 -4.59
N ASN A 187 -17.51 7.10 -5.71
CA ASN A 187 -18.94 7.42 -5.88
C ASN A 187 -19.43 8.52 -4.92
N VAL A 188 -18.58 9.51 -4.66
CA VAL A 188 -18.89 10.64 -3.79
C VAL A 188 -18.98 11.92 -4.62
N LYS A 189 -19.97 12.77 -4.30
CA LYS A 189 -20.05 14.15 -4.78
C LYS A 189 -19.43 15.08 -3.75
N ILE A 190 -18.39 15.78 -4.14
CA ILE A 190 -17.69 16.71 -3.27
C ILE A 190 -18.05 18.13 -3.69
N ASN A 191 -18.63 18.89 -2.77
CA ASN A 191 -18.94 20.29 -3.02
C ASN A 191 -17.65 21.10 -3.07
N ALA A 192 -17.50 21.89 -4.12
CA ALA A 192 -16.40 22.83 -4.30
C ALA A 192 -16.96 24.25 -4.38
N GLN A 193 -16.40 25.15 -3.63
CA GLN A 193 -16.68 26.58 -3.78
C GLN A 193 -15.87 27.10 -4.97
N LEU A 194 -16.55 27.56 -6.00
CA LEU A 194 -15.93 28.10 -7.22
C LEU A 194 -15.52 29.54 -7.03
N THR A 195 -16.40 30.38 -6.45
CA THR A 195 -16.09 31.76 -6.11
C THR A 195 -16.44 32.03 -4.65
N GLY A 196 -15.57 32.77 -3.98
CA GLY A 196 -15.81 33.23 -2.60
C GLY A 196 -16.79 34.42 -2.56
N GLY A 197 -17.39 34.63 -1.39
CA GLY A 197 -18.09 35.89 -1.12
C GLY A 197 -17.08 37.04 -0.96
N THR A 198 -17.44 38.22 -1.40
CA THR A 198 -16.63 39.44 -1.24
C THR A 198 -17.14 40.24 -0.03
N SER A 199 -16.23 40.66 0.85
CA SER A 199 -16.56 41.58 1.97
C SER A 199 -16.11 42.99 1.63
N GLN A 200 -16.91 43.97 2.06
CA GLN A 200 -16.58 45.38 1.86
C GLN A 200 -16.73 46.15 3.18
N TRP A 201 -15.90 47.17 3.35
CA TRP A 201 -16.05 48.08 4.47
C TRP A 201 -17.26 48.97 4.20
N VAL A 202 -18.17 49.01 5.20
CA VAL A 202 -19.42 49.78 5.09
C VAL A 202 -19.44 50.84 6.18
N GLY A 203 -19.64 52.10 5.76
CA GLY A 203 -19.80 53.21 6.73
C GLY A 203 -21.14 53.12 7.49
N GLU A 204 -21.22 53.88 8.56
CA GLU A 204 -22.42 53.95 9.38
C GLU A 204 -23.64 54.41 8.58
N GLY A 205 -24.75 53.68 8.71
CA GLY A 205 -26.02 53.98 8.02
C GLY A 205 -26.07 53.56 6.56
N LYS A 206 -25.02 52.94 5.97
CA LYS A 206 -25.01 52.46 4.57
C LYS A 206 -25.50 51.04 4.43
N ALA A 207 -26.14 50.77 3.28
CA ALA A 207 -26.59 49.41 2.94
C ALA A 207 -25.40 48.44 2.79
N LYS A 208 -25.53 47.25 3.34
CA LYS A 208 -24.54 46.19 3.28
C LYS A 208 -24.63 45.52 1.89
N PRO A 209 -23.52 45.33 1.15
CA PRO A 209 -23.53 44.66 -0.15
C PRO A 209 -23.89 43.18 0.01
N LEU A 210 -24.72 42.68 -0.91
CA LEU A 210 -25.02 41.28 -1.06
C LEU A 210 -23.90 40.62 -1.85
N THR A 211 -23.42 39.45 -1.35
CA THR A 211 -22.43 38.63 -2.04
C THR A 211 -23.01 37.24 -2.29
N ASN A 212 -22.89 36.75 -3.51
CA ASN A 212 -23.39 35.44 -3.91
C ASN A 212 -22.20 34.53 -4.22
N PRO A 213 -21.76 33.66 -3.27
CA PRO A 213 -20.77 32.64 -3.57
C PRO A 213 -21.35 31.62 -4.56
N THR A 214 -20.55 31.15 -5.49
CA THR A 214 -20.95 30.08 -6.40
C THR A 214 -20.34 28.75 -5.95
N TYR A 215 -21.16 27.72 -5.96
CA TYR A 215 -20.76 26.36 -5.60
C TYR A 215 -20.88 25.44 -6.82
N GLY A 216 -19.93 24.56 -6.96
CA GLY A 216 -19.97 23.45 -7.90
C GLY A 216 -19.82 22.13 -7.16
N HIS A 217 -19.91 21.04 -7.87
CA HIS A 217 -19.60 19.73 -7.33
C HIS A 217 -18.62 18.99 -8.25
N VAL A 218 -17.83 18.14 -7.65
CA VAL A 218 -16.93 17.23 -8.34
C VAL A 218 -17.41 15.82 -8.07
N ASP A 219 -17.76 15.09 -9.13
CA ASP A 219 -18.19 13.71 -9.06
C ASP A 219 -16.98 12.79 -9.16
N ILE A 220 -16.74 12.00 -8.12
CA ILE A 220 -15.69 10.98 -8.08
C ILE A 220 -16.31 9.65 -8.47
N LYS A 221 -16.37 9.38 -9.77
CA LYS A 221 -16.84 8.09 -10.30
C LYS A 221 -15.74 7.04 -10.18
N GLU A 222 -16.14 5.80 -10.03
CA GLU A 222 -15.22 4.67 -10.07
C GLU A 222 -14.78 4.38 -11.50
N HIS A 223 -13.46 4.25 -11.72
CA HIS A 223 -12.91 3.83 -13.01
C HIS A 223 -12.02 2.62 -12.80
N LYS A 224 -12.17 1.65 -13.71
CA LYS A 224 -11.42 0.40 -13.69
C LYS A 224 -10.25 0.47 -14.66
N LEU A 225 -9.06 0.23 -14.13
CA LEU A 225 -7.85 0.06 -14.90
C LEU A 225 -7.57 -1.43 -15.03
N ALA A 226 -7.32 -1.91 -16.25
CA ALA A 226 -6.94 -3.28 -16.51
C ALA A 226 -5.70 -3.33 -17.41
N ALA A 227 -4.76 -4.20 -17.06
CA ALA A 227 -3.63 -4.56 -17.90
C ALA A 227 -3.67 -6.06 -18.19
N ILE A 228 -3.38 -6.44 -19.43
CA ILE A 228 -3.30 -7.84 -19.85
C ILE A 228 -1.92 -8.09 -20.44
N THR A 229 -1.24 -9.11 -19.92
CA THR A 229 0.05 -9.54 -20.44
C THR A 229 -0.04 -11.01 -20.87
N VAL A 230 0.59 -11.35 -22.00
CA VAL A 230 0.55 -12.69 -22.59
C VAL A 230 1.92 -13.35 -22.45
N TYR A 231 1.93 -14.59 -21.96
CA TYR A 231 3.13 -15.41 -21.78
C TYR A 231 2.96 -16.74 -22.49
N THR A 232 4.07 -17.37 -22.89
CA THR A 232 4.05 -18.73 -23.42
C THR A 232 3.96 -19.75 -22.27
N ASP A 233 3.28 -20.87 -22.53
CA ASP A 233 3.15 -21.97 -21.56
C ASP A 233 4.52 -22.53 -21.14
N GLU A 234 5.47 -22.58 -22.04
CA GLU A 234 6.82 -23.05 -21.78
C GLU A 234 7.55 -22.14 -20.77
N LEU A 235 7.35 -20.82 -20.86
CA LEU A 235 7.90 -19.87 -19.90
C LEU A 235 7.29 -20.06 -18.50
N LEU A 236 5.97 -20.23 -18.45
CA LEU A 236 5.25 -20.38 -17.18
C LEU A 236 5.57 -21.69 -16.46
N ARG A 237 5.91 -22.75 -17.20
CA ARG A 237 6.27 -24.07 -16.63
C ARG A 237 7.68 -24.12 -16.06
N ARG A 238 8.57 -23.24 -16.46
CA ARG A 238 9.93 -23.19 -15.90
C ARG A 238 9.90 -22.62 -14.51
N ALA A 239 10.42 -23.36 -13.55
CA ALA A 239 10.59 -22.93 -12.16
C ALA A 239 11.87 -22.06 -12.04
N ASP A 240 11.80 -20.81 -12.50
CA ASP A 240 12.90 -19.86 -12.41
C ASP A 240 12.43 -18.60 -11.69
N PRO A 241 13.05 -18.21 -10.56
CA PRO A 241 12.70 -16.97 -9.83
C PRO A 241 12.84 -15.69 -10.68
N ALA A 242 13.72 -15.70 -11.70
CA ALA A 242 13.87 -14.58 -12.62
C ALA A 242 12.59 -14.32 -13.44
N ILE A 243 11.81 -15.36 -13.72
CA ILE A 243 10.53 -15.23 -14.43
C ILE A 243 9.49 -14.52 -13.56
N ASP A 244 9.45 -14.82 -12.27
CA ASP A 244 8.53 -14.17 -11.33
C ASP A 244 8.77 -12.67 -11.28
N LYS A 245 10.03 -12.27 -11.23
CA LYS A 245 10.44 -10.86 -11.26
C LYS A 245 10.07 -10.19 -12.59
N LEU A 246 10.31 -10.86 -13.70
CA LEU A 246 9.97 -10.35 -15.03
C LEU A 246 8.46 -10.13 -15.19
N VAL A 247 7.63 -11.07 -14.73
CA VAL A 247 6.17 -10.95 -14.76
C VAL A 247 5.71 -9.78 -13.87
N LEU A 248 6.29 -9.65 -12.68
CA LEU A 248 5.99 -8.56 -11.75
C LEU A 248 6.33 -7.20 -12.34
N ASP A 249 7.56 -7.05 -12.86
CA ASP A 249 8.07 -5.79 -13.42
C ASP A 249 7.26 -5.35 -14.63
N ASP A 250 6.86 -6.30 -15.49
CA ASP A 250 6.05 -6.03 -16.67
C ASP A 250 4.64 -5.54 -16.31
N LEU A 251 3.98 -6.20 -15.34
CA LEU A 251 2.67 -5.79 -14.84
C LEU A 251 2.71 -4.40 -14.18
N ILE A 252 3.74 -4.12 -13.37
CA ILE A 252 3.91 -2.82 -12.72
C ILE A 252 4.11 -1.74 -13.78
N LYS A 253 5.00 -2.00 -14.76
CA LYS A 253 5.38 -1.03 -15.78
C LYS A 253 4.21 -0.67 -16.69
N SER A 254 3.50 -1.67 -17.22
CA SER A 254 2.35 -1.44 -18.09
C SER A 254 1.22 -0.69 -17.37
N THR A 255 0.96 -1.03 -16.10
CA THR A 255 -0.05 -0.38 -15.28
C THR A 255 0.34 1.06 -14.94
N ALA A 256 1.60 1.30 -14.53
CA ALA A 256 2.11 2.63 -14.21
C ALA A 256 2.12 3.55 -15.43
N ASP A 257 2.53 3.05 -16.58
CA ASP A 257 2.56 3.80 -17.84
C ASP A 257 1.15 4.27 -18.25
N LEU A 258 0.14 3.42 -18.10
CA LEU A 258 -1.23 3.80 -18.40
C LEU A 258 -1.76 4.85 -17.42
N ILE A 259 -1.49 4.71 -16.12
CA ILE A 259 -1.85 5.71 -15.11
C ILE A 259 -1.19 7.05 -15.44
N ASN A 260 0.12 7.05 -15.72
CA ASN A 260 0.88 8.26 -16.00
C ASN A 260 0.38 8.96 -17.27
N LYS A 261 0.14 8.21 -18.35
CA LYS A 261 -0.40 8.76 -19.61
C LYS A 261 -1.79 9.37 -19.42
N THR A 262 -2.68 8.66 -18.70
CA THR A 262 -4.04 9.14 -18.45
C THR A 262 -4.07 10.35 -17.52
N PHE A 263 -3.21 10.37 -16.50
CA PHE A 263 -3.13 11.48 -15.56
C PHE A 263 -2.59 12.75 -16.22
N LEU A 264 -1.56 12.59 -17.04
CA LEU A 264 -0.81 13.68 -17.66
C LEU A 264 -1.31 14.04 -19.08
N ASP A 265 -2.58 13.82 -19.38
CA ASP A 265 -3.19 14.25 -20.64
C ASP A 265 -4.20 15.39 -20.42
N ASP A 266 -4.83 15.85 -21.50
CA ASP A 266 -5.83 16.90 -21.54
C ASP A 266 -7.25 16.39 -21.85
N ALA A 267 -7.42 15.07 -21.97
CA ALA A 267 -8.70 14.48 -22.33
C ALA A 267 -9.72 14.60 -21.20
N ALA A 268 -10.98 14.80 -21.58
CA ALA A 268 -12.09 14.88 -20.66
C ALA A 268 -12.41 13.50 -20.02
N GLN A 269 -13.08 13.54 -18.89
CA GLN A 269 -13.62 12.35 -18.24
C GLN A 269 -14.66 11.66 -19.14
N THR A 270 -14.56 10.34 -19.20
CA THR A 270 -15.60 9.49 -19.79
C THR A 270 -16.04 8.45 -18.77
N ASP A 271 -17.00 7.60 -19.10
CA ASP A 271 -17.39 6.50 -18.21
C ASP A 271 -16.28 5.43 -18.06
N ALA A 272 -15.32 5.39 -19.00
CA ALA A 272 -14.22 4.42 -18.99
C ALA A 272 -12.94 4.94 -18.35
N ARG A 273 -12.74 6.28 -18.24
CA ARG A 273 -11.50 6.87 -17.75
C ARG A 273 -11.73 8.17 -17.00
N PRO A 274 -10.90 8.51 -16.00
CA PRO A 274 -10.90 9.84 -15.38
C PRO A 274 -10.38 10.91 -16.35
N ALA A 275 -10.67 12.16 -16.05
CA ALA A 275 -10.10 13.30 -16.80
C ALA A 275 -8.60 13.40 -16.57
N GLY A 276 -7.86 13.78 -17.58
CA GLY A 276 -6.47 14.19 -17.44
C GLY A 276 -6.33 15.48 -16.61
N ILE A 277 -5.19 15.66 -15.96
CA ILE A 277 -4.98 16.83 -15.09
C ILE A 277 -4.95 18.15 -15.87
N MET A 278 -4.56 18.10 -17.13
CA MET A 278 -4.54 19.28 -18.00
C MET A 278 -5.91 19.62 -18.60
N ASN A 279 -6.91 18.74 -18.48
CA ASN A 279 -8.26 19.02 -18.96
C ASN A 279 -8.84 20.24 -18.23
N GLY A 280 -9.21 21.28 -18.99
CA GLY A 280 -9.71 22.54 -18.43
C GLY A 280 -8.70 23.32 -17.57
N ALA A 281 -7.40 22.99 -17.66
CA ALA A 281 -6.32 23.74 -17.03
C ALA A 281 -5.91 24.95 -17.90
N THR A 282 -5.36 25.98 -17.28
CA THR A 282 -4.86 27.15 -17.99
C THR A 282 -3.65 26.77 -18.83
N LYS A 283 -3.74 26.99 -20.15
CA LYS A 283 -2.65 26.77 -21.10
C LYS A 283 -1.88 28.06 -21.32
N ILE A 284 -0.57 28.02 -21.19
CA ILE A 284 0.37 29.07 -21.52
C ILE A 284 1.20 28.60 -22.72
N THR A 285 1.29 29.41 -23.76
CA THR A 285 2.16 29.10 -24.89
C THR A 285 3.56 29.61 -24.57
N SER A 286 4.57 28.74 -24.73
CA SER A 286 5.97 29.13 -24.47
C SER A 286 6.40 30.27 -25.39
N THR A 287 7.17 31.21 -24.84
CA THR A 287 7.80 32.30 -25.56
C THR A 287 9.14 31.94 -26.18
N GLY A 288 9.72 30.82 -25.75
CA GLY A 288 10.96 30.25 -26.28
C GLY A 288 11.72 29.40 -25.28
N THR A 289 12.94 29.00 -25.64
CA THR A 289 13.79 28.05 -24.89
C THR A 289 15.03 28.67 -24.25
N THR A 290 15.25 29.99 -24.39
CA THR A 290 16.33 30.69 -23.70
C THR A 290 16.03 30.87 -22.22
N ALA A 291 17.04 31.03 -21.38
CA ALA A 291 16.90 31.11 -19.94
C ALA A 291 15.88 32.19 -19.51
N ASP A 292 16.00 33.41 -20.03
CA ASP A 292 15.13 34.55 -19.74
C ASP A 292 13.66 34.30 -20.13
N LYS A 293 13.44 33.64 -21.29
CA LYS A 293 12.09 33.31 -21.78
C LYS A 293 11.45 32.20 -20.93
N VAL A 294 12.23 31.17 -20.58
CA VAL A 294 11.75 30.12 -19.70
C VAL A 294 11.42 30.68 -18.31
N GLU A 295 12.22 31.61 -17.79
CA GLU A 295 11.91 32.29 -16.52
C GLU A 295 10.62 33.09 -16.60
N ALA A 296 10.42 33.89 -17.67
CA ALA A 296 9.20 34.63 -17.89
C ALA A 296 7.96 33.72 -18.02
N ASP A 297 8.10 32.60 -18.75
CA ASP A 297 7.04 31.61 -18.90
C ASP A 297 6.70 30.94 -17.53
N LEU A 298 7.71 30.60 -16.71
CA LEU A 298 7.53 30.05 -15.37
C LEU A 298 6.88 31.07 -14.43
N LEU A 299 7.29 32.34 -14.51
CA LEU A 299 6.65 33.41 -13.72
C LEU A 299 5.17 33.53 -14.09
N SER A 300 4.84 33.51 -15.39
CA SER A 300 3.45 33.51 -15.87
C SER A 300 2.69 32.28 -15.37
N LEU A 301 3.33 31.09 -15.33
CA LEU A 301 2.73 29.85 -14.84
C LEU A 301 2.39 29.96 -13.34
N ILE A 302 3.33 30.40 -12.53
CA ILE A 302 3.12 30.62 -11.08
C ILE A 302 2.11 31.72 -10.83
N GLY A 303 2.14 32.78 -11.67
CA GLY A 303 1.20 33.89 -11.65
C GLY A 303 -0.26 33.45 -11.73
N THR A 304 -0.56 32.38 -12.50
CA THR A 304 -1.95 31.86 -12.58
C THR A 304 -2.50 31.42 -11.21
N PHE A 305 -1.65 30.93 -10.31
CA PHE A 305 -2.07 30.57 -8.96
C PHE A 305 -2.23 31.80 -8.07
N ALA A 306 -1.31 32.76 -8.19
CA ALA A 306 -1.38 34.01 -7.45
C ALA A 306 -2.66 34.80 -7.80
N ASP A 307 -3.00 34.90 -9.08
CA ASP A 307 -4.21 35.55 -9.57
C ASP A 307 -5.49 34.89 -9.04
N ALA A 308 -5.44 33.61 -8.79
CA ALA A 308 -6.53 32.84 -8.17
C ALA A 308 -6.50 32.82 -6.64
N ASN A 309 -5.64 33.61 -5.99
CA ASN A 309 -5.39 33.60 -4.54
C ASN A 309 -5.03 32.18 -4.01
N LEU A 310 -4.28 31.41 -4.79
CA LEU A 310 -3.75 30.11 -4.38
C LEU A 310 -2.29 30.27 -4.00
N SER A 311 -1.92 29.78 -2.81
CA SER A 311 -0.50 29.67 -2.45
C SER A 311 0.17 28.59 -3.30
N THR A 312 1.48 28.71 -3.50
CA THR A 312 2.30 27.69 -4.16
C THR A 312 2.71 26.54 -3.24
N ASP A 313 2.34 26.59 -1.95
CA ASP A 313 2.62 25.51 -1.00
C ASP A 313 2.02 24.20 -1.48
N ASN A 314 2.72 23.09 -1.28
CA ASN A 314 2.34 21.76 -1.76
C ASN A 314 2.04 21.70 -3.26
N SER A 315 2.78 22.51 -4.06
CA SER A 315 2.72 22.47 -5.52
C SER A 315 3.94 21.76 -6.07
N TYR A 316 3.76 21.10 -7.20
CA TYR A 316 4.77 20.32 -7.90
C TYR A 316 4.85 20.77 -9.36
N LEU A 317 6.05 20.76 -9.91
CA LEU A 317 6.29 20.94 -11.33
C LEU A 317 6.50 19.56 -11.96
N LEU A 318 5.70 19.24 -12.97
CA LEU A 318 5.80 17.98 -13.71
C LEU A 318 6.35 18.30 -15.10
N MET A 319 7.39 17.57 -15.53
CA MET A 319 7.99 17.73 -16.85
C MET A 319 8.64 16.44 -17.33
N SER A 320 9.00 16.37 -18.61
CA SER A 320 9.78 15.23 -19.10
C SER A 320 11.22 15.30 -18.61
N GLU A 321 11.87 14.14 -18.52
CA GLU A 321 13.29 14.05 -18.15
C GLU A 321 14.15 14.87 -19.13
N THR A 322 13.83 14.82 -20.41
CA THR A 322 14.50 15.62 -21.45
C THR A 322 14.41 17.12 -21.16
N ARG A 323 13.22 17.59 -20.77
CA ARG A 323 13.02 19.01 -20.43
C ARG A 323 13.79 19.38 -19.16
N ALA A 324 13.77 18.53 -18.16
CA ALA A 324 14.53 18.74 -16.91
C ALA A 324 16.05 18.84 -17.18
N MET A 325 16.57 17.98 -18.05
CA MET A 325 17.99 18.05 -18.47
C MET A 325 18.30 19.35 -19.24
N GLN A 326 17.42 19.76 -20.15
CA GLN A 326 17.59 21.05 -20.88
C GLN A 326 17.68 22.22 -19.90
N LEU A 327 16.78 22.29 -18.91
CA LEU A 327 16.80 23.34 -17.88
C LEU A 327 18.08 23.29 -17.03
N ALA A 328 18.58 22.10 -16.71
CA ALA A 328 19.83 21.93 -15.97
C ALA A 328 21.06 22.39 -16.76
N LEU A 329 21.01 22.39 -18.09
CA LEU A 329 22.08 22.84 -18.98
C LEU A 329 22.10 24.33 -19.25
N LEU A 330 21.03 25.06 -18.94
CA LEU A 330 20.98 26.52 -19.15
C LEU A 330 22.04 27.20 -18.26
N ARG A 331 22.75 28.14 -18.89
CA ARG A 331 23.84 28.89 -18.24
C ARG A 331 23.53 30.39 -18.33
N ASP A 332 24.00 31.12 -17.31
CA ASP A 332 24.06 32.56 -17.32
C ASP A 332 25.23 33.07 -18.20
N ALA A 333 25.36 34.38 -18.34
CA ALA A 333 26.44 35.01 -19.10
C ALA A 333 27.84 34.72 -18.49
N LEU A 334 27.93 34.31 -17.25
CA LEU A 334 29.15 33.95 -16.54
C LEU A 334 29.50 32.46 -16.57
N GLY A 335 28.60 31.64 -17.18
CA GLY A 335 28.74 30.18 -17.29
C GLY A 335 28.24 29.38 -16.09
N ASN A 336 27.62 30.03 -15.09
CA ASN A 336 26.99 29.32 -13.97
C ASN A 336 25.66 28.70 -14.37
N ALA A 337 25.21 27.69 -13.63
CA ALA A 337 23.90 27.11 -13.82
C ALA A 337 22.81 28.17 -13.56
N TYR A 338 21.93 28.42 -14.54
CA TYR A 338 20.88 29.42 -14.40
C TYR A 338 19.85 29.00 -13.33
N PHE A 339 19.42 27.74 -13.35
CA PHE A 339 18.53 27.16 -12.36
C PHE A 339 19.29 26.24 -11.40
N HIS A 340 19.73 26.78 -10.25
CA HIS A 340 20.60 26.10 -9.29
C HIS A 340 20.04 24.82 -8.68
N GLY A 341 18.72 24.66 -8.61
CA GLY A 341 18.06 23.46 -8.07
C GLY A 341 17.91 22.31 -9.07
N MET A 342 18.25 22.55 -10.36
CA MET A 342 18.09 21.55 -11.42
C MET A 342 19.38 20.77 -11.60
N ASN A 343 19.42 19.54 -11.05
CA ASN A 343 20.56 18.64 -11.11
C ASN A 343 20.28 17.44 -12.01
N PHE A 344 21.33 16.80 -12.55
CA PHE A 344 21.18 15.58 -13.36
C PHE A 344 20.76 14.36 -12.52
N ALA A 345 21.10 14.32 -11.25
CA ALA A 345 20.80 13.24 -10.35
C ALA A 345 20.28 13.77 -9.00
N GLY A 346 19.49 12.98 -8.31
CA GLY A 346 18.92 13.33 -7.01
C GLY A 346 17.62 14.14 -7.09
N THR A 347 17.25 14.74 -5.99
CA THR A 347 16.03 15.55 -5.87
C THR A 347 16.20 16.85 -6.64
N ARG A 348 15.27 17.15 -7.54
CA ARG A 348 15.28 18.39 -8.34
C ARG A 348 14.28 19.39 -7.78
N SER A 349 14.66 20.66 -7.82
CA SER A 349 13.75 21.76 -7.51
C SER A 349 13.95 22.90 -8.51
N LEU A 350 12.85 23.55 -8.87
CA LEU A 350 12.85 24.70 -9.77
C LEU A 350 12.13 25.83 -9.07
N LEU A 351 12.81 26.95 -8.85
CA LEU A 351 12.31 28.10 -8.09
C LEU A 351 11.74 27.72 -6.71
N GLY A 352 12.37 26.73 -6.03
CA GLY A 352 11.90 26.22 -4.74
C GLY A 352 10.78 25.18 -4.78
N LEU A 353 10.19 24.94 -5.95
CA LEU A 353 9.16 23.90 -6.13
C LEU A 353 9.80 22.56 -6.48
N PRO A 354 9.35 21.44 -5.88
CA PRO A 354 9.84 20.13 -6.24
C PRO A 354 9.44 19.75 -7.68
N VAL A 355 10.39 19.15 -8.41
CA VAL A 355 10.21 18.71 -9.79
C VAL A 355 10.04 17.22 -9.84
N VAL A 356 8.96 16.77 -10.45
CA VAL A 356 8.69 15.35 -10.73
C VAL A 356 8.82 15.12 -12.23
N THR A 357 9.60 14.12 -12.62
CA THR A 357 9.83 13.82 -14.02
C THR A 357 9.03 12.61 -14.49
N SER A 358 8.40 12.76 -15.68
CA SER A 358 7.72 11.66 -16.36
C SER A 358 7.69 11.92 -17.87
N GLN A 359 8.02 10.93 -18.67
CA GLN A 359 7.97 11.03 -20.12
C GLN A 359 6.55 11.25 -20.66
N ALA A 360 5.52 10.86 -19.91
CA ALA A 360 4.13 11.05 -20.29
C ALA A 360 3.70 12.52 -20.37
N VAL A 361 4.45 13.46 -19.77
CA VAL A 361 4.20 14.92 -19.88
C VAL A 361 4.51 15.44 -21.29
N GLY A 362 5.45 14.80 -22.00
CA GLY A 362 5.92 15.28 -23.32
C GLY A 362 6.67 16.59 -23.22
N ASP A 363 6.38 17.52 -24.15
CA ASP A 363 7.04 18.82 -24.24
C ASP A 363 6.36 19.93 -23.40
N LYS A 364 5.75 19.54 -22.30
CA LYS A 364 5.02 20.48 -21.42
C LYS A 364 5.73 20.61 -20.08
N ILE A 365 5.46 21.73 -19.41
CA ILE A 365 5.75 21.92 -17.98
C ILE A 365 4.41 22.16 -17.29
N VAL A 366 4.04 21.27 -16.38
CA VAL A 366 2.73 21.32 -15.69
C VAL A 366 2.95 21.70 -14.24
N LEU A 367 2.29 22.73 -13.77
CA LEU A 367 2.22 23.11 -12.37
C LEU A 367 0.95 22.53 -11.78
N VAL A 368 1.08 21.79 -10.67
CA VAL A 368 -0.01 21.11 -10.02
C VAL A 368 0.00 21.41 -8.54
N LYS A 369 -1.17 21.78 -7.99
CA LYS A 369 -1.37 21.93 -6.56
C LYS A 369 -1.91 20.63 -5.96
N ALA A 370 -1.06 19.90 -5.23
CA ALA A 370 -1.42 18.60 -4.67
C ALA A 370 -2.62 18.66 -3.71
N SER A 371 -2.73 19.68 -2.87
CA SER A 371 -3.86 19.85 -1.94
C SER A 371 -5.24 20.00 -2.59
N GLU A 372 -5.28 20.35 -3.87
CA GLU A 372 -6.51 20.47 -4.67
C GLU A 372 -6.79 19.21 -5.50
N LEU A 373 -5.94 18.18 -5.39
CA LEU A 373 -6.17 16.88 -6.02
C LEU A 373 -6.96 15.98 -5.08
N LEU A 374 -7.99 15.37 -5.62
CA LEU A 374 -8.79 14.33 -4.99
C LEU A 374 -8.42 12.99 -5.66
N VAL A 375 -8.06 12.00 -4.88
CA VAL A 375 -7.70 10.67 -5.38
C VAL A 375 -8.53 9.63 -4.65
N ALA A 376 -9.19 8.77 -5.39
CA ALA A 376 -9.86 7.59 -4.86
C ALA A 376 -9.20 6.35 -5.44
N GLN A 377 -8.83 5.42 -4.59
CA GLN A 377 -8.22 4.15 -4.99
C GLN A 377 -8.67 3.03 -4.08
N ASP A 378 -8.93 1.87 -4.66
CA ASP A 378 -9.13 0.65 -3.89
C ASP A 378 -7.77 0.10 -3.42
N GLY A 379 -7.75 -0.43 -2.21
CA GLY A 379 -6.59 -1.15 -1.66
C GLY A 379 -6.41 -2.55 -2.25
N GLY A 380 -7.23 -2.98 -3.22
CA GLY A 380 -7.20 -4.27 -3.87
C GLY A 380 -6.60 -4.24 -5.27
N VAL A 381 -6.08 -5.38 -5.70
CA VAL A 381 -5.72 -5.68 -7.09
C VAL A 381 -6.22 -7.07 -7.40
N ASP A 382 -7.06 -7.20 -8.42
CA ASP A 382 -7.56 -8.48 -8.88
C ASP A 382 -6.68 -9.03 -9.99
N VAL A 383 -6.29 -10.31 -9.85
CA VAL A 383 -5.51 -11.04 -10.86
C VAL A 383 -6.33 -12.20 -11.40
N SER A 384 -6.58 -12.16 -12.69
CA SER A 384 -7.27 -13.23 -13.42
C SER A 384 -6.35 -13.83 -14.47
N TYR A 385 -6.61 -15.08 -14.81
CA TYR A 385 -5.87 -15.86 -15.78
C TYR A 385 -6.78 -16.43 -16.85
N SER A 386 -6.31 -16.51 -18.09
CA SER A 386 -6.99 -17.20 -19.18
C SER A 386 -5.99 -17.78 -20.16
N ASP A 387 -6.23 -19.01 -20.61
CA ASP A 387 -5.49 -19.71 -21.67
C ASP A 387 -6.34 -19.99 -22.92
N GLN A 388 -7.61 -19.62 -22.90
CA GLN A 388 -8.58 -19.91 -23.97
C GLN A 388 -9.12 -18.66 -24.65
N ALA A 389 -8.82 -17.47 -24.11
CA ALA A 389 -9.31 -16.25 -24.68
C ALA A 389 -8.66 -15.96 -26.04
N THR A 390 -9.43 -15.35 -26.94
CA THR A 390 -8.86 -14.65 -28.07
C THR A 390 -8.68 -13.21 -27.68
N LEU A 391 -7.48 -12.73 -27.76
CA LEU A 391 -7.13 -11.34 -27.42
C LEU A 391 -6.79 -10.60 -28.70
N THR A 392 -7.26 -9.36 -28.81
CA THR A 392 -6.99 -8.50 -29.95
C THR A 392 -6.06 -7.37 -29.51
N ASP A 393 -4.90 -7.25 -30.14
CA ASP A 393 -4.00 -6.12 -30.00
C ASP A 393 -4.01 -5.32 -31.30
N GLY A 394 -4.83 -4.28 -31.33
CA GLY A 394 -5.08 -3.51 -32.55
C GLY A 394 -5.67 -4.37 -33.68
N SER A 395 -4.85 -4.75 -34.65
CA SER A 395 -5.24 -5.59 -35.79
C SER A 395 -4.82 -7.05 -35.65
N THR A 396 -4.07 -7.42 -34.61
CA THR A 396 -3.52 -8.76 -34.43
C THR A 396 -4.37 -9.53 -33.43
N GLU A 397 -4.86 -10.70 -33.84
CA GLU A 397 -5.55 -11.63 -32.96
C GLU A 397 -4.56 -12.65 -32.39
N HIS A 398 -4.52 -12.76 -31.06
CA HIS A 398 -3.79 -13.79 -30.35
C HIS A 398 -4.77 -14.86 -29.86
N ARG A 399 -4.69 -16.04 -30.44
CA ARG A 399 -5.50 -17.19 -30.06
C ARG A 399 -4.74 -18.03 -29.06
N LEU A 400 -4.92 -17.72 -27.78
CA LEU A 400 -4.08 -18.26 -26.70
C LEU A 400 -3.95 -19.76 -26.71
N TRP A 401 -5.06 -20.48 -26.96
CA TRP A 401 -5.07 -21.94 -26.99
C TRP A 401 -4.29 -22.53 -28.16
N GLN A 402 -4.40 -21.94 -29.36
CA GLN A 402 -3.70 -22.42 -30.54
C GLN A 402 -2.19 -22.13 -30.51
N GLU A 403 -1.81 -21.07 -29.78
CA GLU A 403 -0.45 -20.58 -29.73
C GLU A 403 0.30 -21.05 -28.47
N ASN A 404 -0.29 -21.94 -27.66
CA ASN A 404 0.25 -22.36 -26.36
C ASN A 404 0.65 -21.15 -25.49
N LYS A 405 -0.26 -20.19 -25.37
CA LYS A 405 -0.08 -18.97 -24.60
C LYS A 405 -1.10 -18.87 -23.48
N ALA A 406 -0.76 -18.12 -22.47
CA ALA A 406 -1.63 -17.78 -21.37
C ALA A 406 -1.60 -16.27 -21.11
N ALA A 407 -2.72 -15.70 -20.75
CA ALA A 407 -2.83 -14.29 -20.42
C ALA A 407 -3.10 -14.10 -18.94
N VAL A 408 -2.43 -13.12 -18.35
CA VAL A 408 -2.69 -12.60 -17.02
C VAL A 408 -3.33 -11.24 -17.13
N ARG A 409 -4.45 -11.05 -16.46
CA ARG A 409 -5.15 -9.78 -16.37
C ARG A 409 -5.06 -9.27 -14.94
N VAL A 410 -4.58 -8.04 -14.80
CA VAL A 410 -4.55 -7.31 -13.53
C VAL A 410 -5.58 -6.20 -13.62
N GLU A 411 -6.46 -6.10 -12.63
CA GLU A 411 -7.48 -5.06 -12.54
C GLU A 411 -7.30 -4.26 -11.26
N LYS A 412 -7.41 -2.93 -11.37
CA LYS A 412 -7.35 -2.00 -10.24
C LYS A 412 -8.37 -0.89 -10.44
N TYR A 413 -9.02 -0.50 -9.35
CA TYR A 413 -9.91 0.66 -9.33
C TYR A 413 -9.17 1.88 -8.82
N ILE A 414 -9.10 2.93 -9.63
CA ILE A 414 -8.46 4.20 -9.31
C ILE A 414 -9.13 5.32 -10.07
N THR A 415 -9.28 6.45 -9.43
CA THR A 415 -9.75 7.67 -10.08
C THR A 415 -9.16 8.90 -9.38
N TRP A 416 -9.14 10.01 -10.10
CA TRP A 416 -8.71 11.30 -9.58
C TRP A 416 -9.55 12.44 -10.18
N ALA A 417 -9.58 13.54 -9.49
CA ALA A 417 -10.21 14.75 -9.98
C ALA A 417 -9.53 16.00 -9.39
N LYS A 418 -9.64 17.11 -10.08
CA LYS A 418 -9.28 18.42 -9.55
C LYS A 418 -10.48 18.99 -8.80
N ARG A 419 -10.26 19.52 -7.60
CA ARG A 419 -11.30 20.22 -6.86
C ARG A 419 -11.72 21.51 -7.56
N ARG A 420 -10.76 22.20 -8.19
CA ARG A 420 -10.96 23.42 -8.98
C ARG A 420 -10.20 23.32 -10.29
N PRO A 421 -10.69 23.88 -11.39
CA PRO A 421 -9.96 23.87 -12.68
C PRO A 421 -8.56 24.46 -12.57
N ILE A 422 -8.39 25.52 -11.79
CA ILE A 422 -7.12 26.22 -11.56
C ILE A 422 -6.10 25.41 -10.74
N ALA A 423 -6.46 24.26 -10.21
CA ALA A 423 -5.54 23.39 -9.48
C ALA A 423 -4.35 22.90 -10.33
N ALA A 424 -4.42 23.06 -11.64
CA ALA A 424 -3.33 22.80 -12.57
C ALA A 424 -3.27 23.89 -13.65
N ALA A 425 -2.05 24.21 -14.09
CA ALA A 425 -1.77 25.04 -15.25
C ALA A 425 -0.55 24.47 -15.97
N TYR A 426 -0.39 24.73 -17.26
CA TYR A 426 0.75 24.19 -18.00
C TYR A 426 1.27 25.11 -19.09
N ILE A 427 2.58 25.01 -19.34
CA ILE A 427 3.26 25.63 -20.47
C ILE A 427 3.38 24.58 -21.57
N GLN A 428 3.05 24.98 -22.79
CA GLN A 428 3.22 24.17 -24.00
C GLN A 428 4.40 24.72 -24.81
N TYR A 429 5.44 23.92 -24.95
CA TYR A 429 6.60 24.23 -25.80
C TYR A 429 6.42 23.75 -27.22
#